data_012a50ab29b9bd3b339e160db7f6a650
#
_entry.id   012a50ab29b9bd3b339e160db7f6a650
#
_cell.length_a   1.000
_cell.length_b   1.000
_cell.length_c   1.000
_cell.angle_alpha   90.00
_cell.angle_beta   90.00
_cell.angle_gamma   90.00
#
_symmetry.space_group_name_H-M   'P 1'
#
loop_
_entity.id
_entity.type
_entity.pdbx_description
1 polymer ?
#
loop_
_entity_poly.entity_id
_entity_poly.type
_entity_poly.pdbx_seq_one_letter_code
_entity_poly.pdbx_strand_id
1 'polypeptide(L)'
;MVNDLSSMDDLELMPLGGGYMVRRERLMNELIAKGRKAGIVVLYAPDGFGKTSVLLQYTYEVKCDPTRGPVRIIEADRAIGREVFMQLEVVTEELKDKPHSLNAIDNVPNLDQHDTEDLIDRIRGLRAMGIGVFISCRPSNRQLIHGLGDSVKINAQMLKVHAYEYSAWASAFSISTSLDFYQLTQGVPELVSALQTGLYG
;
A
#
# COMPACT_ATOMS: atom_id res chain seq x y z
N MET A 1 -26.35 19.72 -21.58
CA MET A 1 -24.95 20.02 -21.25
C MET A 1 -24.21 18.68 -21.29
N VAL A 2 -23.47 18.47 -22.36
CA VAL A 2 -22.68 17.27 -22.59
C VAL A 2 -21.38 17.52 -21.82
N ASN A 3 -21.11 16.75 -20.74
CA ASN A 3 -19.84 16.79 -20.05
C ASN A 3 -18.78 16.21 -20.97
N ASP A 4 -17.82 17.03 -21.26
CA ASP A 4 -16.62 16.78 -22.03
C ASP A 4 -15.81 15.65 -21.38
N LEU A 5 -15.77 14.48 -22.02
CA LEU A 5 -15.02 13.28 -21.61
C LEU A 5 -13.58 13.29 -22.17
N SER A 6 -13.05 14.47 -22.53
CA SER A 6 -11.76 14.61 -23.21
C SER A 6 -10.52 14.53 -22.30
N SER A 7 -10.64 14.11 -21.03
CA SER A 7 -9.47 13.99 -20.10
C SER A 7 -9.15 12.55 -19.67
N MET A 8 -9.42 11.55 -20.51
CA MET A 8 -9.16 10.13 -20.18
C MET A 8 -7.78 9.63 -20.64
N ASP A 9 -6.90 10.50 -21.12
CA ASP A 9 -5.62 10.07 -21.74
C ASP A 9 -4.45 9.87 -20.78
N ASP A 10 -4.62 10.07 -19.46
CA ASP A 10 -3.52 9.99 -18.49
C ASP A 10 -3.61 8.81 -17.51
N LEU A 11 -3.89 7.59 -18.01
CA LEU A 11 -3.66 6.40 -17.20
C LEU A 11 -2.17 6.11 -17.12
N GLU A 12 -1.51 6.61 -16.09
CA GLU A 12 -0.12 6.26 -15.80
C GLU A 12 0.00 4.77 -15.44
N LEU A 13 0.47 3.98 -16.41
CA LEU A 13 0.89 2.60 -16.16
C LEU A 13 2.27 2.61 -15.50
N MET A 14 2.34 2.19 -14.26
CA MET A 14 3.61 2.09 -13.54
C MET A 14 4.27 0.74 -13.81
N PRO A 15 5.53 0.69 -14.26
CA PRO A 15 6.26 -0.56 -14.39
C PRO A 15 6.60 -1.13 -13.01
N LEU A 16 6.16 -2.32 -12.69
CA LEU A 16 6.46 -3.02 -11.45
C LEU A 16 6.79 -4.49 -11.74
N GLY A 17 8.06 -4.85 -11.52
CA GLY A 17 8.48 -6.25 -11.44
C GLY A 17 8.18 -7.13 -12.65
N GLY A 18 8.09 -6.57 -13.87
CA GLY A 18 7.78 -7.31 -15.11
C GLY A 18 6.32 -7.22 -15.58
N GLY A 19 5.49 -6.44 -14.90
CA GLY A 19 4.11 -6.10 -15.29
C GLY A 19 3.82 -4.61 -15.17
N TYR A 20 2.62 -4.24 -15.60
CA TYR A 20 2.12 -2.86 -15.43
C TYR A 20 1.05 -2.84 -14.35
N MET A 21 1.04 -1.79 -13.54
CA MET A 21 0.02 -1.54 -12.53
C MET A 21 -0.66 -0.21 -12.82
N VAL A 22 -2.00 -0.19 -12.76
CA VAL A 22 -2.76 1.06 -12.89
C VAL A 22 -2.58 1.89 -11.63
N ARG A 23 -2.13 3.13 -11.78
CA ARG A 23 -1.97 4.06 -10.66
C ARG A 23 -3.33 4.40 -10.06
N ARG A 24 -3.44 4.30 -8.76
CA ARG A 24 -4.63 4.65 -7.99
C ARG A 24 -4.52 6.09 -7.49
N GLU A 25 -4.66 7.05 -8.41
CA GLU A 25 -4.37 8.47 -8.17
C GLU A 25 -4.98 9.03 -6.89
N ARG A 26 -6.28 8.87 -6.71
CA ARG A 26 -6.96 9.40 -5.53
C ARG A 26 -6.38 8.84 -4.24
N LEU A 27 -6.20 7.53 -4.17
CA LEU A 27 -5.64 6.86 -3.00
C LEU A 27 -4.20 7.29 -2.76
N MET A 28 -3.38 7.38 -3.81
CA MET A 28 -1.99 7.81 -3.69
C MET A 28 -1.87 9.27 -3.24
N ASN A 29 -2.65 10.17 -3.82
CA ASN A 29 -2.66 11.58 -3.43
C ASN A 29 -3.06 11.75 -1.95
N GLU A 30 -4.07 11.01 -1.49
CA GLU A 30 -4.49 10.99 -0.09
C GLU A 30 -3.39 10.43 0.83
N LEU A 31 -2.78 9.31 0.45
CA LEU A 31 -1.71 8.68 1.21
C LEU A 31 -0.46 9.56 1.32
N ILE A 32 -0.05 10.18 0.21
CA ILE A 32 1.10 11.08 0.19
C ILE A 32 0.86 12.28 1.09
N ALA A 33 -0.30 12.93 0.97
CA ALA A 33 -0.63 14.11 1.76
C ALA A 33 -0.71 13.80 3.26
N LYS A 34 -1.42 12.72 3.64
CA LYS A 34 -1.60 12.32 5.04
C LYS A 34 -0.36 11.64 5.62
N GLY A 35 0.30 10.76 4.85
CA GLY A 35 1.47 10.02 5.27
C GLY A 35 2.67 10.93 5.57
N ARG A 36 2.86 12.00 4.78
CA ARG A 36 3.87 13.03 5.07
C ARG A 36 3.70 13.65 6.44
N LYS A 37 2.47 13.94 6.84
CA LYS A 37 2.15 14.59 8.11
C LYS A 37 2.24 13.64 9.30
N ALA A 38 1.69 12.45 9.18
CA ALA A 38 1.63 11.48 10.27
C ALA A 38 2.94 10.74 10.51
N GLY A 39 3.73 10.52 9.45
CA GLY A 39 4.97 9.74 9.49
C GLY A 39 4.76 8.22 9.58
N ILE A 40 3.55 7.75 9.92
CA ILE A 40 3.19 6.32 9.95
C ILE A 40 1.90 6.11 9.16
N VAL A 41 1.91 5.13 8.27
CA VAL A 41 0.74 4.65 7.52
C VAL A 41 0.53 3.17 7.82
N VAL A 42 -0.68 2.80 8.20
CA VAL A 42 -1.08 1.40 8.46
C VAL A 42 -2.18 0.99 7.49
N LEU A 43 -1.87 0.04 6.63
CA LEU A 43 -2.75 -0.53 5.64
C LEU A 43 -3.24 -1.89 6.13
N TYR A 44 -4.54 -2.03 6.44
CA TYR A 44 -5.07 -3.28 6.95
C TYR A 44 -6.33 -3.73 6.20
N ALA A 45 -6.22 -4.90 5.59
CA ALA A 45 -7.31 -5.53 4.85
C ALA A 45 -7.09 -7.05 4.76
N PRO A 46 -8.12 -7.82 4.45
CA PRO A 46 -7.96 -9.23 4.08
C PRO A 46 -7.00 -9.41 2.90
N ASP A 47 -6.61 -10.65 2.64
CA ASP A 47 -5.83 -10.96 1.44
C ASP A 47 -6.67 -10.66 0.18
N GLY A 48 -6.01 -10.40 -0.93
CA GLY A 48 -6.68 -10.04 -2.19
C GLY A 48 -7.11 -8.57 -2.34
N PHE A 49 -7.01 -7.76 -1.29
CA PHE A 49 -7.36 -6.32 -1.35
C PHE A 49 -6.26 -5.42 -1.92
N GLY A 50 -5.17 -5.99 -2.43
CA GLY A 50 -4.11 -5.23 -3.09
C GLY A 50 -3.22 -4.41 -2.15
N LYS A 51 -3.05 -4.84 -0.90
CA LYS A 51 -2.18 -4.17 0.09
C LYS A 51 -0.76 -3.96 -0.42
N THR A 52 -0.12 -5.04 -0.88
CA THR A 52 1.22 -5.02 -1.46
C THR A 52 1.30 -4.08 -2.66
N SER A 53 0.29 -4.12 -3.55
CA SER A 53 0.24 -3.24 -4.72
C SER A 53 0.21 -1.76 -4.33
N VAL A 54 -0.60 -1.40 -3.33
CA VAL A 54 -0.67 -0.02 -2.81
C VAL A 54 0.63 0.39 -2.14
N LEU A 55 1.25 -0.51 -1.35
CA LEU A 55 2.54 -0.28 -0.72
C LEU A 55 3.63 -0.03 -1.78
N LEU A 56 3.68 -0.85 -2.84
CA LEU A 56 4.63 -0.68 -3.93
C LEU A 56 4.42 0.63 -4.70
N GLN A 57 3.16 1.01 -5.01
CA GLN A 57 2.86 2.31 -5.62
C GLN A 57 3.36 3.47 -4.74
N TYR A 58 3.03 3.44 -3.45
CA TYR A 58 3.47 4.48 -2.51
C TYR A 58 4.99 4.57 -2.42
N THR A 59 5.68 3.44 -2.32
CA THR A 59 7.15 3.43 -2.26
C THR A 59 7.79 3.93 -3.55
N TYR A 60 7.18 3.67 -4.71
CA TYR A 60 7.62 4.21 -5.99
C TYR A 60 7.48 5.73 -6.02
N GLU A 61 6.31 6.26 -5.65
CA GLU A 61 6.07 7.71 -5.58
C GLU A 61 7.08 8.41 -4.66
N VAL A 62 7.39 7.80 -3.51
CA VAL A 62 8.40 8.33 -2.59
C VAL A 62 9.80 8.30 -3.20
N LYS A 63 10.15 7.24 -3.94
CA LYS A 63 11.45 7.14 -4.64
C LYS A 63 11.61 8.18 -5.75
N CYS A 64 10.53 8.54 -6.41
CA CYS A 64 10.54 9.54 -7.47
C CYS A 64 10.59 10.99 -6.94
N ASP A 65 10.34 11.22 -5.65
CA ASP A 65 10.41 12.53 -5.02
C ASP A 65 11.86 12.86 -4.61
N PRO A 66 12.56 13.79 -5.30
CA PRO A 66 13.95 14.11 -5.02
C PRO A 66 14.18 14.73 -3.63
N THR A 67 13.12 15.16 -2.95
CA THR A 67 13.18 15.72 -1.60
C THR A 67 13.15 14.63 -0.51
N ARG A 68 13.00 13.36 -0.91
CA ARG A 68 12.92 12.22 -0.02
C ARG A 68 14.24 11.48 0.10
N GLY A 69 14.42 10.84 1.24
CA GLY A 69 15.51 9.92 1.47
C GLY A 69 15.26 8.53 0.87
N PRO A 70 16.19 7.61 1.07
CA PRO A 70 16.07 6.25 0.55
C PRO A 70 14.84 5.51 1.07
N VAL A 71 14.36 4.56 0.26
CA VAL A 71 13.25 3.66 0.61
C VAL A 71 13.79 2.25 0.83
N ARG A 72 13.37 1.62 1.92
CA ARG A 72 13.63 0.19 2.21
C ARG A 72 12.29 -0.54 2.34
N ILE A 73 12.26 -1.78 1.87
CA ILE A 73 11.08 -2.64 1.95
C ILE A 73 11.49 -3.94 2.64
N ILE A 74 10.73 -4.33 3.66
CA ILE A 74 10.86 -5.60 4.38
C ILE A 74 9.63 -6.44 4.04
N GLU A 75 9.82 -7.64 3.49
CA GLU A 75 8.77 -8.63 3.25
C GLU A 75 8.59 -9.49 4.49
N ALA A 76 7.69 -9.11 5.37
CA ALA A 76 7.55 -9.71 6.70
C ALA A 76 6.85 -11.08 6.69
N ASP A 77 6.11 -11.43 5.64
CA ASP A 77 5.45 -12.73 5.49
C ASP A 77 6.44 -13.89 5.28
N ARG A 78 7.62 -13.59 4.75
CA ARG A 78 8.70 -14.56 4.53
C ARG A 78 9.64 -14.67 5.73
N ALA A 79 9.53 -13.75 6.66
CA ALA A 79 10.37 -13.71 7.85
C ALA A 79 9.68 -14.47 8.99
N ILE A 80 10.35 -15.50 9.52
CA ILE A 80 9.82 -16.29 10.63
C ILE A 80 10.31 -15.67 11.96
N GLY A 81 9.36 -15.18 12.77
CA GLY A 81 9.65 -14.71 14.13
C GLY A 81 10.63 -13.54 14.18
N ARG A 82 11.77 -13.72 14.85
CA ARG A 82 12.78 -12.67 15.08
C ARG A 82 13.43 -12.09 13.81
N GLU A 83 13.30 -12.72 12.67
CA GLU A 83 13.95 -12.27 11.44
C GLU A 83 13.45 -10.88 11.00
N VAL A 84 12.15 -10.57 11.19
CA VAL A 84 11.60 -9.22 10.94
C VAL A 84 12.33 -8.18 11.79
N PHE A 85 12.57 -8.49 13.06
CA PHE A 85 13.26 -7.59 13.99
C PHE A 85 14.71 -7.38 13.61
N MET A 86 15.42 -8.43 13.18
CA MET A 86 16.79 -8.32 12.68
C MET A 86 16.88 -7.44 11.42
N GLN A 87 15.94 -7.61 10.48
CA GLN A 87 15.87 -6.77 9.30
C GLN A 87 15.55 -5.31 9.66
N LEU A 88 14.67 -5.08 10.64
CA LEU A 88 14.38 -3.75 11.16
C LEU A 88 15.60 -3.07 11.78
N GLU A 89 16.42 -3.81 12.52
CA GLU A 89 17.67 -3.29 13.10
C GLU A 89 18.64 -2.85 12.00
N VAL A 90 18.86 -3.69 10.99
CA VAL A 90 19.71 -3.36 9.85
C VAL A 90 19.21 -2.11 9.13
N VAL A 91 17.91 -2.05 8.82
CA VAL A 91 17.29 -0.91 8.13
C VAL A 91 17.35 0.36 8.99
N THR A 92 17.15 0.23 10.31
CA THR A 92 17.25 1.35 11.24
C THR A 92 18.65 1.95 11.21
N GLU A 93 19.67 1.10 11.28
CA GLU A 93 21.09 1.52 11.23
C GLU A 93 21.43 2.19 9.88
N GLU A 94 20.92 1.66 8.77
CA GLU A 94 21.09 2.25 7.44
C GLU A 94 20.42 3.63 7.27
N LEU A 95 19.30 3.85 7.93
CA LEU A 95 18.46 5.04 7.74
C LEU A 95 18.60 6.10 8.83
N LYS A 96 19.24 5.81 9.95
CA LYS A 96 19.31 6.70 11.14
C LYS A 96 19.78 8.13 10.84
N ASP A 97 20.71 8.29 9.90
CA ASP A 97 21.26 9.58 9.51
C ASP A 97 20.65 10.14 8.21
N LYS A 98 19.55 9.55 7.75
CA LYS A 98 18.89 9.90 6.49
C LYS A 98 17.43 10.31 6.75
N PRO A 99 17.19 11.54 7.20
CA PRO A 99 15.84 12.03 7.47
C PRO A 99 15.00 11.99 6.17
N HIS A 100 13.68 11.90 6.33
CA HIS A 100 12.73 11.76 5.23
C HIS A 100 12.82 10.46 4.44
N SER A 101 13.57 9.47 4.93
CA SER A 101 13.56 8.11 4.42
C SER A 101 12.22 7.41 4.69
N LEU A 102 11.98 6.31 4.00
CA LEU A 102 10.80 5.47 4.20
C LEU A 102 11.23 4.02 4.45
N ASN A 103 10.72 3.42 5.52
CA ASN A 103 10.75 1.99 5.73
C ASN A 103 9.33 1.41 5.53
N ALA A 104 9.18 0.54 4.54
CA ALA A 104 7.94 -0.15 4.25
C ALA A 104 8.04 -1.60 4.75
N ILE A 105 7.04 -2.07 5.49
CA ILE A 105 6.97 -3.43 6.04
C ILE A 105 5.72 -4.08 5.48
N ASP A 106 5.89 -5.01 4.56
CA ASP A 106 4.76 -5.68 3.90
C ASP A 106 4.37 -6.97 4.61
N ASN A 107 3.06 -7.21 4.70
CA ASN A 107 2.46 -8.44 5.21
C ASN A 107 2.89 -8.83 6.62
N VAL A 108 2.89 -7.89 7.57
CA VAL A 108 3.19 -8.22 8.98
C VAL A 108 2.28 -9.36 9.44
N PRO A 109 2.85 -10.50 9.89
CA PRO A 109 2.09 -11.64 10.35
C PRO A 109 1.38 -11.34 11.69
N ASN A 110 0.50 -12.24 12.13
CA ASN A 110 -0.01 -12.16 13.48
C ASN A 110 1.13 -12.45 14.46
N LEU A 111 1.49 -11.47 15.25
CA LEU A 111 2.49 -11.56 16.29
C LEU A 111 1.81 -11.83 17.63
N ASP A 112 2.54 -12.41 18.58
CA ASP A 112 2.10 -12.44 19.97
C ASP A 112 2.13 -11.03 20.60
N GLN A 113 1.68 -10.91 21.84
CA GLN A 113 1.59 -9.61 22.51
C GLN A 113 2.96 -8.96 22.67
N HIS A 114 3.96 -9.71 23.10
CA HIS A 114 5.30 -9.19 23.36
C HIS A 114 5.97 -8.69 22.07
N ASP A 115 5.95 -9.49 21.02
CA ASP A 115 6.49 -9.13 19.71
C ASP A 115 5.73 -7.95 19.10
N THR A 116 4.41 -7.85 19.33
CA THR A 116 3.61 -6.71 18.87
C THR A 116 4.02 -5.41 19.56
N GLU A 117 4.24 -5.44 20.88
CA GLU A 117 4.69 -4.28 21.66
C GLU A 117 6.09 -3.84 21.23
N ASP A 118 7.04 -4.78 21.06
CA ASP A 118 8.39 -4.49 20.57
C ASP A 118 8.36 -3.86 19.16
N LEU A 119 7.54 -4.40 18.24
CA LEU A 119 7.38 -3.83 16.90
C LEU A 119 6.83 -2.40 16.96
N ILE A 120 5.82 -2.13 17.78
CA ILE A 120 5.25 -0.78 17.95
C ILE A 120 6.33 0.19 18.44
N ASP A 121 7.14 -0.20 19.42
CA ASP A 121 8.16 0.68 19.99
C ASP A 121 9.29 0.97 18.98
N ARG A 122 9.70 -0.02 18.19
CA ARG A 122 10.66 0.17 17.08
C ARG A 122 10.12 1.12 16.02
N ILE A 123 8.86 0.98 15.63
CA ILE A 123 8.20 1.88 14.66
C ILE A 123 8.15 3.31 15.18
N ARG A 124 7.82 3.49 16.46
CA ARG A 124 7.84 4.82 17.10
C ARG A 124 9.25 5.40 17.14
N GLY A 125 10.27 4.56 17.39
CA GLY A 125 11.67 4.94 17.33
C GLY A 125 12.09 5.45 15.94
N LEU A 126 11.73 4.73 14.87
CA LEU A 126 11.95 5.18 13.49
C LEU A 126 11.29 6.53 13.21
N ARG A 127 10.03 6.70 13.62
CA ARG A 127 9.32 7.98 13.48
C ARG A 127 10.02 9.12 14.21
N ALA A 128 10.52 8.87 15.41
CA ALA A 128 11.25 9.87 16.21
C ALA A 128 12.56 10.32 15.53
N MET A 129 13.16 9.46 14.73
CA MET A 129 14.33 9.77 13.87
C MET A 129 13.96 10.46 12.55
N GLY A 130 12.68 10.78 12.31
CA GLY A 130 12.22 11.40 11.08
C GLY A 130 12.07 10.44 9.89
N ILE A 131 12.10 9.12 10.15
CA ILE A 131 11.91 8.08 9.16
C ILE A 131 10.42 7.76 9.06
N GLY A 132 9.84 7.86 7.87
CA GLY A 132 8.47 7.43 7.59
C GLY A 132 8.34 5.92 7.65
N VAL A 133 7.20 5.42 8.14
CA VAL A 133 6.92 3.98 8.18
C VAL A 133 5.61 3.67 7.50
N PHE A 134 5.62 2.71 6.58
CA PHE A 134 4.43 2.18 5.92
C PHE A 134 4.30 0.69 6.23
N ILE A 135 3.18 0.28 6.81
CA ILE A 135 2.96 -1.10 7.23
C ILE A 135 1.74 -1.66 6.54
N SER A 136 1.84 -2.87 6.02
CA SER A 136 0.67 -3.65 5.63
C SER A 136 0.47 -4.86 6.55
N CYS A 137 -0.78 -5.13 6.93
CA CYS A 137 -1.12 -6.27 7.78
C CYS A 137 -2.55 -6.76 7.55
N ARG A 138 -2.91 -7.87 8.19
CA ARG A 138 -4.30 -8.35 8.23
C ARG A 138 -5.10 -7.65 9.34
N PRO A 139 -6.45 -7.60 9.21
CA PRO A 139 -7.32 -7.01 10.24
C PRO A 139 -7.24 -7.70 11.61
N SER A 140 -6.74 -8.94 11.65
CA SER A 140 -6.49 -9.69 12.89
C SER A 140 -5.42 -9.08 13.79
N ASN A 141 -4.49 -8.28 13.21
CA ASN A 141 -3.44 -7.57 13.95
C ASN A 141 -3.97 -6.34 14.73
N ARG A 142 -5.06 -6.53 15.50
CA ARG A 142 -5.75 -5.43 16.18
C ARG A 142 -4.85 -4.65 17.13
N GLN A 143 -4.00 -5.33 17.89
CA GLN A 143 -3.09 -4.69 18.84
C GLN A 143 -2.09 -3.76 18.13
N LEU A 144 -1.50 -4.20 17.02
CA LEU A 144 -0.62 -3.38 16.18
C LEU A 144 -1.35 -2.17 15.63
N ILE A 145 -2.55 -2.38 15.02
CA ILE A 145 -3.35 -1.32 14.40
C ILE A 145 -3.76 -0.26 15.43
N HIS A 146 -4.16 -0.68 16.63
CA HIS A 146 -4.56 0.25 17.70
C HIS A 146 -3.36 0.87 18.40
N GLY A 147 -2.30 0.10 18.63
CA GLY A 147 -1.08 0.57 19.27
C GLY A 147 -0.37 1.69 18.51
N LEU A 148 -0.53 1.75 17.19
CA LEU A 148 -0.05 2.86 16.35
C LEU A 148 -1.11 3.96 16.23
N GLY A 149 -1.50 4.57 17.36
CA GLY A 149 -2.63 5.51 17.48
C GLY A 149 -2.59 6.68 16.49
N ASP A 150 -1.46 7.36 16.40
CA ASP A 150 -1.26 8.59 15.58
C ASP A 150 -0.91 8.29 14.12
N SER A 151 -1.29 7.12 13.60
CA SER A 151 -1.04 6.72 12.22
C SER A 151 -2.20 7.05 11.29
N VAL A 152 -1.90 7.19 9.99
CA VAL A 152 -2.93 7.15 8.93
C VAL A 152 -3.36 5.70 8.76
N LYS A 153 -4.65 5.43 8.92
CA LYS A 153 -5.21 4.08 8.81
C LYS A 153 -6.02 3.94 7.53
N ILE A 154 -5.62 2.99 6.70
CA ILE A 154 -6.29 2.63 5.44
C ILE A 154 -6.90 1.23 5.61
N ASN A 155 -8.20 1.14 5.53
CA ASN A 155 -8.92 -0.12 5.69
C ASN A 155 -9.36 -0.73 4.34
N ALA A 156 -9.95 -1.91 4.39
CA ALA A 156 -10.44 -2.64 3.23
C ALA A 156 -11.41 -1.83 2.35
N GLN A 157 -12.28 -1.00 2.94
CA GLN A 157 -13.22 -0.19 2.16
C GLN A 157 -12.54 0.88 1.32
N MET A 158 -11.46 1.48 1.86
CA MET A 158 -10.66 2.49 1.16
C MET A 158 -9.82 1.86 0.04
N LEU A 159 -9.52 0.55 0.14
CA LEU A 159 -8.77 -0.21 -0.85
C LEU A 159 -9.62 -0.72 -2.01
N LYS A 160 -10.95 -0.69 -1.90
CA LYS A 160 -11.82 -1.08 -3.02
C LYS A 160 -11.58 -0.18 -4.22
N VAL A 161 -11.55 -0.80 -5.40
CA VAL A 161 -11.56 -0.07 -6.68
C VAL A 161 -12.94 0.57 -6.83
N HIS A 162 -13.01 1.87 -7.02
CA HIS A 162 -14.27 2.54 -7.24
C HIS A 162 -14.76 2.36 -8.69
N ALA A 163 -16.07 2.55 -8.93
CA ALA A 163 -16.67 2.34 -10.25
C ALA A 163 -15.97 3.15 -11.36
N TYR A 164 -15.56 4.39 -11.08
CA TYR A 164 -14.84 5.21 -12.04
C TYR A 164 -13.40 4.74 -12.30
N GLU A 165 -12.68 4.26 -11.25
CA GLU A 165 -11.36 3.63 -11.40
C GLU A 165 -11.48 2.32 -12.20
N TYR A 166 -12.57 1.56 -11.99
CA TYR A 166 -12.84 0.33 -12.73
C TYR A 166 -12.99 0.58 -14.22
N SER A 167 -13.72 1.62 -14.63
CA SER A 167 -13.84 1.98 -16.04
C SER A 167 -12.49 2.30 -16.68
N ALA A 168 -11.63 3.01 -15.95
CA ALA A 168 -10.28 3.30 -16.36
C ALA A 168 -9.41 2.03 -16.50
N TRP A 169 -9.50 1.13 -15.54
CA TRP A 169 -8.83 -0.17 -15.58
C TRP A 169 -9.30 -1.03 -16.76
N ALA A 170 -10.63 -1.11 -16.96
CA ALA A 170 -11.22 -1.87 -18.05
C ALA A 170 -10.77 -1.35 -19.42
N SER A 171 -10.68 -0.03 -19.59
CA SER A 171 -10.17 0.60 -20.83
C SER A 171 -8.70 0.30 -21.06
N ALA A 172 -7.86 0.40 -20.02
CA ALA A 172 -6.43 0.12 -20.11
C ALA A 172 -6.13 -1.34 -20.53
N PHE A 173 -6.98 -2.28 -20.14
CA PHE A 173 -6.83 -3.70 -20.46
C PHE A 173 -7.77 -4.19 -21.55
N SER A 174 -8.43 -3.30 -22.30
CA SER A 174 -9.38 -3.62 -23.38
C SER A 174 -10.52 -4.56 -22.95
N ILE A 175 -10.96 -4.46 -21.70
CA ILE A 175 -12.01 -5.30 -21.14
C ILE A 175 -13.37 -4.66 -21.43
N SER A 176 -14.37 -5.48 -21.79
CA SER A 176 -15.75 -5.03 -21.89
C SER A 176 -16.23 -4.48 -20.56
N THR A 177 -16.54 -3.19 -20.51
CA THR A 177 -17.06 -2.51 -19.31
C THR A 177 -18.53 -2.85 -19.11
N SER A 178 -18.86 -4.00 -18.53
CA SER A 178 -20.20 -4.20 -18.02
C SER A 178 -20.27 -3.76 -16.55
N LEU A 179 -21.27 -2.97 -16.22
CA LEU A 179 -21.59 -2.60 -14.84
C LEU A 179 -21.75 -3.85 -13.96
N ASP A 180 -22.15 -4.95 -14.57
CA ASP A 180 -22.33 -6.26 -13.94
C ASP A 180 -21.02 -6.81 -13.34
N PHE A 181 -19.87 -6.62 -14.01
CA PHE A 181 -18.58 -7.06 -13.46
C PHE A 181 -18.16 -6.29 -12.22
N TYR A 182 -18.43 -4.98 -12.18
CA TYR A 182 -18.17 -4.21 -10.98
C TYR A 182 -19.08 -4.66 -9.82
N GLN A 183 -20.33 -4.95 -10.09
CA GLN A 183 -21.29 -5.46 -9.10
C GLN A 183 -20.85 -6.84 -8.57
N LEU A 184 -20.37 -7.74 -9.44
CA LEU A 184 -19.87 -9.05 -9.05
C LEU A 184 -18.61 -8.97 -8.19
N THR A 185 -17.67 -8.11 -8.53
CA THR A 185 -16.40 -7.96 -7.79
C THR A 185 -16.52 -7.07 -6.58
N GLN A 186 -17.56 -6.22 -6.52
CA GLN A 186 -17.71 -5.16 -5.51
C GLN A 186 -16.43 -4.32 -5.30
N GLY A 187 -15.61 -4.21 -6.35
CA GLY A 187 -14.35 -3.47 -6.32
C GLY A 187 -13.22 -4.15 -5.56
N VAL A 188 -13.31 -5.45 -5.25
CA VAL A 188 -12.19 -6.20 -4.66
C VAL A 188 -11.11 -6.41 -5.72
N PRO A 189 -9.88 -5.90 -5.55
CA PRO A 189 -8.86 -5.90 -6.59
C PRO A 189 -8.49 -7.28 -7.13
N GLU A 190 -8.42 -8.30 -6.28
CA GLU A 190 -8.13 -9.68 -6.70
C GLU A 190 -9.23 -10.24 -7.62
N LEU A 191 -10.50 -9.98 -7.30
CA LEU A 191 -11.62 -10.43 -8.11
C LEU A 191 -11.66 -9.69 -9.45
N VAL A 192 -11.34 -8.40 -9.46
CA VAL A 192 -11.19 -7.61 -10.69
C VAL A 192 -10.09 -8.21 -11.56
N SER A 193 -8.92 -8.51 -10.97
CA SER A 193 -7.79 -9.12 -11.69
C SER A 193 -8.11 -10.54 -12.19
N ALA A 194 -8.75 -11.37 -11.37
CA ALA A 194 -9.12 -12.74 -11.75
C ALA A 194 -10.11 -12.79 -12.93
N LEU A 195 -11.06 -11.87 -12.98
CA LEU A 195 -11.96 -11.75 -14.12
C LEU A 195 -11.22 -11.32 -15.41
N GLN A 196 -10.19 -10.50 -15.27
CA GLN A 196 -9.34 -10.11 -16.39
C GLN A 196 -8.61 -11.30 -17.01
N THR A 197 -8.00 -12.14 -16.17
CA THR A 197 -7.25 -13.32 -16.63
C THR A 197 -8.16 -14.44 -17.13
N GLY A 198 -9.35 -14.62 -16.53
CA GLY A 198 -10.32 -15.65 -16.94
C GLY A 198 -11.05 -15.37 -18.25
N LEU A 199 -11.04 -14.12 -18.74
CA LEU A 199 -11.66 -13.74 -20.01
C LEU A 199 -10.72 -13.87 -21.21
N TYR A 200 -9.43 -14.10 -20.98
CA TYR A 200 -8.37 -14.18 -22.01
C TYR A 200 -7.58 -15.49 -21.97
N GLY A 201 -8.00 -16.48 -21.16
CA GLY A 201 -7.42 -17.82 -21.06
C GLY A 201 -8.05 -18.84 -22.02
#